data_fdd3af4e366d1ea1bb2c7b78c548bc6e
#
_entry.id   fdd3af4e366d1ea1bb2c7b78c548bc6e
#
_cell.length_a   1.000
_cell.length_b   1.000
_cell.length_c   1.000
_cell.angle_alpha   90.00
_cell.angle_beta   90.00
_cell.angle_gamma   90.00
#
_symmetry.space_group_name_H-M   'P 1'
#
loop_
_entity.id
_entity.type
_entity.pdbx_description
1 polymer ?
#
loop_
_entity_poly.entity_id
_entity_poly.type
_entity_poly.pdbx_seq_one_letter_code
_entity_poly.pdbx_strand_id
1 'polypeptide(L)'
;PLSELFTLPSDRQGRMWVFRGGQWYRQQLIPFKQTPGSKGQTLYKTGGVYVVIGGAGNIGVAWSKYMASTYQAQMVWIGRRPKDASIQAKLDEFKGHGPVPYYITADAADERSLQGAYEEIKQRYSKINGVVHSAIAFLEKGLEDLTEEGLRSGLSAKVNVSVRMAQVFQNEPLDFVLFFSSI
;
A
#
# COMPACT_ATOMS: atom_id res chain seq x y z
N PRO A 1 24.97 20.06 0.30
CA PRO A 1 23.58 20.36 0.13
C PRO A 1 23.26 20.84 -1.26
N LEU A 2 22.42 21.89 -1.47
CA LEU A 2 21.94 22.20 -2.84
C LEU A 2 23.05 22.58 -3.83
N SER A 3 24.14 23.21 -3.37
CA SER A 3 25.30 23.56 -4.20
C SER A 3 26.04 22.33 -4.73
N GLU A 4 26.04 21.24 -4.00
CA GLU A 4 26.69 19.98 -4.39
C GLU A 4 25.85 19.21 -5.42
N LEU A 5 24.54 19.48 -5.49
CA LEU A 5 23.65 18.82 -6.47
C LEU A 5 24.15 19.01 -7.91
N PHE A 6 24.67 20.21 -8.22
CA PHE A 6 25.16 20.54 -9.56
C PHE A 6 26.55 19.92 -9.86
N THR A 7 27.23 19.38 -8.84
CA THR A 7 28.54 18.71 -9.00
C THR A 7 28.40 17.20 -9.14
N LEU A 8 27.20 16.66 -8.92
CA LEU A 8 26.96 15.23 -9.05
C LEU A 8 27.13 14.81 -10.53
N PRO A 9 27.77 13.68 -10.78
CA PRO A 9 27.92 13.18 -12.14
C PRO A 9 26.54 12.82 -12.72
N SER A 10 26.31 13.20 -13.99
CA SER A 10 25.13 12.76 -14.70
C SER A 10 25.10 11.23 -14.80
N ASP A 11 23.95 10.64 -14.57
CA ASP A 11 23.77 9.21 -14.74
C ASP A 11 23.01 8.92 -16.04
N ARG A 12 23.72 8.36 -17.03
CA ARG A 12 23.12 8.01 -18.35
C ARG A 12 22.01 6.96 -18.28
N GLN A 13 21.91 6.24 -17.16
CA GLN A 13 20.86 5.24 -16.94
C GLN A 13 19.69 5.78 -16.13
N GLY A 14 19.67 7.08 -15.84
CA GLY A 14 18.58 7.75 -15.12
C GLY A 14 18.44 7.33 -13.66
N ARG A 15 19.48 6.78 -13.05
CA ARG A 15 19.44 6.36 -11.64
C ARG A 15 19.40 7.57 -10.71
N MET A 16 18.63 7.46 -9.64
CA MET A 16 18.45 8.55 -8.69
C MET A 16 19.61 8.70 -7.73
N TRP A 17 19.89 9.93 -7.34
CA TRP A 17 20.75 10.27 -6.23
C TRP A 17 19.91 10.66 -5.01
N VAL A 18 20.32 10.21 -3.83
CA VAL A 18 19.68 10.51 -2.55
C VAL A 18 20.73 11.03 -1.57
N PHE A 19 20.44 12.18 -0.97
CA PHE A 19 21.25 12.72 0.14
C PHE A 19 20.66 12.29 1.47
N ARG A 20 21.47 11.59 2.29
CA ARG A 20 21.04 11.11 3.61
C ARG A 20 22.24 11.10 4.57
N GLY A 21 22.05 11.64 5.78
CA GLY A 21 23.10 11.61 6.81
C GLY A 21 24.41 12.27 6.40
N GLY A 22 24.36 13.36 5.61
CA GLY A 22 25.56 14.06 5.13
C GLY A 22 26.27 13.39 3.93
N GLN A 23 25.71 12.33 3.37
CA GLN A 23 26.30 11.56 2.27
C GLN A 23 25.35 11.41 1.09
N TRP A 24 25.91 11.32 -0.11
CA TRP A 24 25.21 11.03 -1.34
C TRP A 24 25.24 9.54 -1.65
N TYR A 25 24.07 8.98 -1.95
CA TYR A 25 23.88 7.60 -2.36
C TYR A 25 23.30 7.56 -3.77
N ARG A 26 23.76 6.64 -4.58
CA ARG A 26 23.24 6.38 -5.92
C ARG A 26 22.44 5.07 -5.92
N GLN A 27 21.23 5.11 -6.46
CA GLN A 27 20.41 3.91 -6.64
C GLN A 27 21.13 2.92 -7.56
N GLN A 28 21.10 1.65 -7.18
CA GLN A 28 21.60 0.54 -8.01
C GLN A 28 20.58 -0.59 -8.00
N LEU A 29 20.33 -1.15 -9.18
CA LEU A 29 19.64 -2.42 -9.32
C LEU A 29 20.68 -3.54 -9.28
N ILE A 30 20.63 -4.36 -8.24
CA ILE A 30 21.49 -5.53 -8.11
C ILE A 30 20.68 -6.81 -8.33
N PRO A 31 21.20 -7.80 -9.08
CA PRO A 31 20.52 -9.08 -9.23
C PRO A 31 20.33 -9.73 -7.86
N PHE A 32 19.09 -10.02 -7.51
CA PHE A 32 18.77 -10.77 -6.31
C PHE A 32 18.64 -12.25 -6.67
N LYS A 33 19.53 -13.09 -6.14
CA LYS A 33 19.36 -14.53 -6.19
C LYS A 33 18.55 -14.93 -4.97
N GLN A 34 17.31 -15.29 -5.21
CA GLN A 34 16.50 -15.88 -4.16
C GLN A 34 17.16 -17.20 -3.74
N THR A 35 17.73 -17.23 -2.54
CA THR A 35 18.09 -18.50 -1.92
C THR A 35 16.77 -19.25 -1.73
N PRO A 36 16.65 -20.51 -2.19
CA PRO A 36 15.47 -21.30 -1.89
C PRO A 36 15.31 -21.31 -0.38
N GLY A 37 14.37 -20.50 0.11
CA GLY A 37 14.05 -20.47 1.53
C GLY A 37 13.67 -21.86 1.97
N SER A 38 13.99 -22.20 3.19
CA SER A 38 13.48 -23.39 3.85
C SER A 38 11.99 -23.51 3.56
N LYS A 39 11.61 -24.59 2.89
CA LYS A 39 10.20 -24.93 2.65
C LYS A 39 9.46 -24.82 3.98
N GLY A 40 8.59 -23.85 4.14
CA GLY A 40 7.66 -23.97 5.24
C GLY A 40 7.13 -22.77 5.97
N GLN A 41 7.67 -21.59 5.88
CA GLN A 41 7.03 -20.44 6.54
C GLN A 41 6.63 -19.36 5.56
N THR A 42 5.40 -19.49 5.05
CA THR A 42 4.75 -18.35 4.42
C THR A 42 4.28 -17.38 5.52
N LEU A 43 4.43 -16.08 5.25
CA LEU A 43 3.85 -15.03 6.10
C LEU A 43 2.33 -15.00 6.02
N TYR A 44 1.77 -15.67 5.00
CA TYR A 44 0.32 -15.71 4.77
C TYR A 44 -0.30 -16.86 5.55
N LYS A 45 -1.43 -16.57 6.22
CA LYS A 45 -2.16 -17.52 7.06
C LYS A 45 -3.50 -17.88 6.44
N THR A 46 -3.81 -19.15 6.41
CA THR A 46 -5.15 -19.61 6.03
C THR A 46 -6.19 -19.02 6.98
N GLY A 47 -7.24 -18.41 6.42
CA GLY A 47 -8.25 -17.67 7.18
C GLY A 47 -7.76 -16.38 7.82
N GLY A 48 -6.53 -15.95 7.57
CA GLY A 48 -5.97 -14.71 8.12
C GLY A 48 -6.70 -13.46 7.62
N VAL A 49 -6.63 -12.39 8.41
CA VAL A 49 -7.29 -11.10 8.12
C VAL A 49 -6.26 -10.11 7.59
N TYR A 50 -6.52 -9.53 6.41
CA TYR A 50 -5.62 -8.60 5.76
C TYR A 50 -6.35 -7.33 5.34
N VAL A 51 -5.83 -6.19 5.77
CA VAL A 51 -6.34 -4.87 5.41
C VAL A 51 -5.62 -4.37 4.18
N VAL A 52 -6.36 -3.94 3.16
CA VAL A 52 -5.81 -3.43 1.89
C VAL A 52 -6.29 -2.02 1.65
N ILE A 53 -5.42 -1.05 1.90
CA ILE A 53 -5.67 0.35 1.56
C ILE A 53 -5.54 0.51 0.05
N GLY A 54 -6.63 0.94 -0.60
CA GLY A 54 -6.73 0.93 -2.05
C GLY A 54 -7.14 -0.45 -2.62
N GLY A 55 -7.80 -1.28 -1.81
CA GLY A 55 -8.17 -2.66 -2.17
C GLY A 55 -9.04 -2.80 -3.43
N ALA A 56 -9.88 -1.83 -3.74
CA ALA A 56 -10.67 -1.79 -4.98
C ALA A 56 -9.87 -1.35 -6.23
N GLY A 57 -8.58 -1.01 -6.10
CA GLY A 57 -7.67 -0.78 -7.22
C GLY A 57 -7.22 -2.10 -7.88
N ASN A 58 -6.66 -2.01 -9.10
CA ASN A 58 -6.30 -3.22 -9.87
C ASN A 58 -5.33 -4.15 -9.13
N ILE A 59 -4.29 -3.59 -8.50
CA ILE A 59 -3.32 -4.37 -7.72
C ILE A 59 -3.98 -4.95 -6.47
N GLY A 60 -4.77 -4.14 -5.74
CA GLY A 60 -5.50 -4.59 -4.56
C GLY A 60 -6.45 -5.73 -4.85
N VAL A 61 -7.22 -5.64 -5.95
CA VAL A 61 -8.12 -6.72 -6.41
C VAL A 61 -7.34 -7.98 -6.76
N ALA A 62 -6.28 -7.86 -7.57
CA ALA A 62 -5.49 -9.02 -8.02
C ALA A 62 -4.86 -9.76 -6.83
N TRP A 63 -4.22 -9.02 -5.91
CA TRP A 63 -3.64 -9.59 -4.71
C TRP A 63 -4.69 -10.21 -3.79
N SER A 64 -5.83 -9.53 -3.60
CA SER A 64 -6.92 -10.05 -2.77
C SER A 64 -7.53 -11.33 -3.33
N LYS A 65 -7.68 -11.46 -4.65
CA LYS A 65 -8.15 -12.70 -5.28
C LYS A 65 -7.22 -13.87 -5.00
N TYR A 66 -5.91 -13.65 -5.14
CA TYR A 66 -4.92 -14.67 -4.80
C TYR A 66 -5.03 -15.09 -3.34
N MET A 67 -5.12 -14.13 -2.41
CA MET A 67 -5.22 -14.40 -0.99
C MET A 67 -6.53 -15.12 -0.62
N ALA A 68 -7.65 -14.69 -1.18
CA ALA A 68 -8.95 -15.30 -0.93
C ALA A 68 -9.03 -16.74 -1.46
N SER A 69 -8.54 -16.99 -2.69
CA SER A 69 -8.59 -18.32 -3.29
C SER A 69 -7.59 -19.30 -2.69
N THR A 70 -6.36 -18.86 -2.40
CA THR A 70 -5.26 -19.73 -1.96
C THR A 70 -5.28 -19.96 -0.45
N TYR A 71 -5.57 -18.90 0.32
CA TYR A 71 -5.49 -18.95 1.79
C TYR A 71 -6.85 -18.80 2.47
N GLN A 72 -7.95 -18.69 1.73
CA GLN A 72 -9.28 -18.40 2.29
C GLN A 72 -9.26 -17.19 3.22
N ALA A 73 -8.40 -16.21 2.88
CA ALA A 73 -8.14 -15.04 3.70
C ALA A 73 -9.34 -14.09 3.72
N GLN A 74 -9.58 -13.47 4.87
CA GLN A 74 -10.56 -12.41 5.06
C GLN A 74 -9.94 -11.08 4.65
N MET A 75 -10.42 -10.51 3.56
CA MET A 75 -9.91 -9.26 3.03
C MET A 75 -10.76 -8.09 3.49
N VAL A 76 -10.14 -7.02 3.98
CA VAL A 76 -10.82 -5.76 4.28
C VAL A 76 -10.25 -4.69 3.36
N TRP A 77 -11.10 -4.12 2.52
CA TRP A 77 -10.71 -3.04 1.61
C TRP A 77 -11.06 -1.69 2.20
N ILE A 78 -10.10 -0.79 2.21
CA ILE A 78 -10.30 0.61 2.58
C ILE A 78 -10.14 1.48 1.34
N GLY A 79 -11.10 2.36 1.09
CA GLY A 79 -11.06 3.31 -0.02
C GLY A 79 -11.89 4.56 0.24
N ARG A 80 -11.50 5.68 -0.37
CA ARG A 80 -12.16 6.99 -0.17
C ARG A 80 -13.54 7.10 -0.80
N ARG A 81 -13.77 6.37 -1.90
CA ARG A 81 -15.05 6.40 -2.59
C ARG A 81 -16.10 5.64 -1.80
N PRO A 82 -17.34 6.15 -1.67
CA PRO A 82 -18.46 5.34 -1.21
C PRO A 82 -18.60 4.08 -2.07
N LYS A 83 -19.14 3.03 -1.47
CA LYS A 83 -19.38 1.77 -2.17
C LYS A 83 -20.41 1.97 -3.29
N ASP A 84 -19.93 2.08 -4.51
CA ASP A 84 -20.72 2.24 -5.73
C ASP A 84 -20.88 0.90 -6.50
N ALA A 85 -21.62 0.94 -7.60
CA ALA A 85 -21.84 -0.22 -8.45
C ALA A 85 -20.54 -0.82 -9.01
N SER A 86 -19.50 0.02 -9.25
CA SER A 86 -18.20 -0.44 -9.75
C SER A 86 -17.42 -1.22 -8.69
N ILE A 87 -17.47 -0.78 -7.44
CA ILE A 87 -16.88 -1.49 -6.30
C ILE A 87 -17.66 -2.77 -6.03
N GLN A 88 -19.01 -2.71 -6.08
CA GLN A 88 -19.85 -3.89 -5.90
C GLN A 88 -19.54 -4.96 -6.96
N ALA A 89 -19.41 -4.58 -8.23
CA ALA A 89 -19.03 -5.52 -9.29
C ALA A 89 -17.71 -6.24 -9.00
N LYS A 90 -16.69 -5.50 -8.50
CA LYS A 90 -15.41 -6.10 -8.10
C LYS A 90 -15.53 -7.06 -6.90
N LEU A 91 -16.40 -6.75 -5.94
CA LEU A 91 -16.70 -7.65 -4.82
C LEU A 91 -17.41 -8.93 -5.30
N ASP A 92 -18.32 -8.79 -6.28
CA ASP A 92 -19.03 -9.94 -6.84
C ASP A 92 -18.13 -10.94 -7.58
N GLU A 93 -16.97 -10.47 -8.09
CA GLU A 93 -15.97 -11.34 -8.70
C GLU A 93 -15.33 -12.36 -7.72
N PHE A 94 -15.50 -12.16 -6.41
CA PHE A 94 -15.02 -13.10 -5.39
C PHE A 94 -16.00 -14.24 -5.10
N LYS A 95 -17.24 -14.12 -5.53
CA LYS A 95 -18.25 -15.16 -5.33
C LYS A 95 -17.82 -16.48 -5.99
N GLY A 96 -17.76 -17.53 -5.20
CA GLY A 96 -17.31 -18.85 -5.66
C GLY A 96 -15.78 -19.06 -5.70
N HIS A 97 -14.99 -18.03 -5.39
CA HIS A 97 -13.51 -18.12 -5.38
C HIS A 97 -12.89 -17.99 -3.98
N GLY A 98 -13.67 -17.63 -2.98
CA GLY A 98 -13.22 -17.43 -1.60
C GLY A 98 -14.05 -16.40 -0.85
N PRO A 99 -13.62 -15.98 0.35
CA PRO A 99 -14.31 -14.94 1.10
C PRO A 99 -14.39 -13.63 0.32
N VAL A 100 -15.58 -13.04 0.27
CA VAL A 100 -15.81 -11.73 -0.37
C VAL A 100 -15.23 -10.63 0.52
N PRO A 101 -14.42 -9.72 -0.02
CA PRO A 101 -13.84 -8.63 0.77
C PRO A 101 -14.89 -7.75 1.44
N TYR A 102 -14.61 -7.34 2.67
CA TYR A 102 -15.38 -6.34 3.37
C TYR A 102 -14.88 -4.95 2.99
N TYR A 103 -15.76 -4.10 2.48
CA TYR A 103 -15.38 -2.77 2.03
C TYR A 103 -15.76 -1.70 3.05
N ILE A 104 -14.79 -0.86 3.43
CA ILE A 104 -14.98 0.28 4.33
C ILE A 104 -14.65 1.57 3.56
N THR A 105 -15.56 2.53 3.62
CA THR A 105 -15.33 3.87 3.08
C THR A 105 -14.58 4.71 4.10
N ALA A 106 -13.30 4.97 3.85
CA ALA A 106 -12.48 5.82 4.71
C ALA A 106 -11.33 6.45 3.91
N ASP A 107 -10.93 7.66 4.31
CA ASP A 107 -9.69 8.29 3.83
C ASP A 107 -8.52 7.86 4.71
N ALA A 108 -7.66 7.00 4.16
CA ALA A 108 -6.49 6.52 4.88
C ALA A 108 -5.39 7.59 5.09
N ALA A 109 -5.49 8.75 4.44
CA ALA A 109 -4.62 9.90 4.70
C ALA A 109 -5.07 10.74 5.90
N ASP A 110 -6.33 10.61 6.32
CA ASP A 110 -6.90 11.24 7.51
C ASP A 110 -6.84 10.27 8.70
N GLU A 111 -6.27 10.75 9.81
CA GLU A 111 -6.05 9.92 11.00
C GLU A 111 -7.36 9.43 11.63
N ARG A 112 -8.34 10.33 11.79
CA ARG A 112 -9.61 9.99 12.42
C ARG A 112 -10.42 9.02 11.57
N SER A 113 -10.39 9.23 10.25
CA SER A 113 -11.07 8.35 9.30
C SER A 113 -10.47 6.95 9.29
N LEU A 114 -9.13 6.84 9.29
CA LEU A 114 -8.45 5.54 9.34
C LEU A 114 -8.62 4.86 10.71
N GLN A 115 -8.60 5.63 11.80
CA GLN A 115 -8.85 5.11 13.14
C GLN A 115 -10.26 4.54 13.26
N GLY A 116 -11.29 5.23 12.75
CA GLY A 116 -12.65 4.72 12.71
C GLY A 116 -12.78 3.42 11.91
N ALA A 117 -12.11 3.34 10.75
CA ALA A 117 -12.06 2.11 9.97
C ALA A 117 -11.36 0.97 10.73
N TYR A 118 -10.27 1.25 11.45
CA TYR A 118 -9.59 0.28 12.31
C TYR A 118 -10.52 -0.26 13.40
N GLU A 119 -11.25 0.62 14.09
CA GLU A 119 -12.20 0.23 15.15
C GLU A 119 -13.32 -0.66 14.58
N GLU A 120 -13.86 -0.33 13.41
CA GLU A 120 -14.85 -1.15 12.70
C GLU A 120 -14.29 -2.53 12.34
N ILE A 121 -13.03 -2.60 11.91
CA ILE A 121 -12.35 -3.88 11.66
C ILE A 121 -12.23 -4.68 12.94
N LYS A 122 -11.83 -4.06 14.05
CA LYS A 122 -11.65 -4.74 15.35
C LYS A 122 -12.97 -5.22 15.97
N GLN A 123 -14.09 -4.57 15.65
CA GLN A 123 -15.41 -5.09 16.04
C GLN A 123 -15.77 -6.41 15.32
N ARG A 124 -15.26 -6.57 14.07
CA ARG A 124 -15.56 -7.72 13.23
C ARG A 124 -14.53 -8.85 13.35
N TYR A 125 -13.26 -8.49 13.56
CA TYR A 125 -12.15 -9.43 13.59
C TYR A 125 -11.28 -9.19 14.84
N SER A 126 -10.99 -10.24 15.55
CA SER A 126 -10.15 -10.17 16.77
C SER A 126 -8.69 -9.83 16.49
N LYS A 127 -8.19 -10.20 15.29
CA LYS A 127 -6.78 -10.05 14.89
C LYS A 127 -6.68 -9.59 13.44
N ILE A 128 -5.69 -8.73 13.16
CA ILE A 128 -5.24 -8.36 11.81
C ILE A 128 -3.87 -9.00 11.60
N ASN A 129 -3.68 -9.72 10.50
CA ASN A 129 -2.43 -10.41 10.19
C ASN A 129 -1.48 -9.57 9.34
N GLY A 130 -2.01 -8.71 8.49
CA GLY A 130 -1.17 -7.84 7.68
C GLY A 130 -1.91 -6.64 7.12
N VAL A 131 -1.15 -5.59 6.81
CA VAL A 131 -1.66 -4.37 6.19
C VAL A 131 -0.92 -4.12 4.89
N VAL A 132 -1.67 -3.86 3.83
CA VAL A 132 -1.14 -3.64 2.47
C VAL A 132 -1.53 -2.25 2.00
N HIS A 133 -0.54 -1.50 1.54
CA HIS A 133 -0.73 -0.20 0.92
C HIS A 133 -0.61 -0.33 -0.61
N SER A 134 -1.74 -0.29 -1.30
CA SER A 134 -1.84 -0.31 -2.76
C SER A 134 -2.49 0.94 -3.35
N ALA A 135 -2.80 1.94 -2.50
CA ALA A 135 -3.37 3.20 -2.98
C ALA A 135 -2.35 4.02 -3.78
N ILE A 136 -2.84 4.67 -4.82
CA ILE A 136 -2.07 5.59 -5.66
C ILE A 136 -2.93 6.81 -6.00
N ALA A 137 -2.29 7.96 -6.13
CA ALA A 137 -2.86 9.14 -6.76
C ALA A 137 -2.04 9.42 -8.03
N PHE A 138 -2.70 9.44 -9.18
CA PHE A 138 -2.05 9.84 -10.42
C PHE A 138 -2.03 11.35 -10.51
N LEU A 139 -0.87 11.90 -10.81
CA LEU A 139 -0.66 13.28 -11.14
C LEU A 139 -0.22 13.33 -12.61
N GLU A 140 -1.16 13.54 -13.51
CA GLU A 140 -0.90 13.64 -14.95
C GLU A 140 -0.60 15.10 -15.34
N LYS A 141 0.42 15.71 -14.70
CA LYS A 141 0.86 17.07 -15.00
C LYS A 141 2.36 17.10 -15.22
N GLY A 142 2.80 17.85 -16.21
CA GLY A 142 4.21 18.20 -16.38
C GLY A 142 4.72 19.06 -15.23
N LEU A 143 6.03 19.16 -15.07
CA LEU A 143 6.65 20.01 -14.04
C LEU A 143 6.24 21.48 -14.18
N GLU A 144 5.99 21.95 -15.38
CA GLU A 144 5.57 23.33 -15.72
C GLU A 144 4.18 23.66 -15.15
N ASP A 145 3.29 22.65 -15.08
CA ASP A 145 1.91 22.79 -14.60
C ASP A 145 1.73 22.31 -13.16
N LEU A 146 2.82 21.90 -12.51
CA LEU A 146 2.77 21.34 -11.17
C LEU A 146 2.61 22.45 -10.12
N THR A 147 1.47 22.48 -9.47
CA THR A 147 1.23 23.38 -8.33
C THR A 147 1.65 22.70 -7.02
N GLU A 148 1.91 23.49 -5.97
CA GLU A 148 2.20 22.97 -4.63
C GLU A 148 1.06 22.07 -4.12
N GLU A 149 -0.19 22.48 -4.33
CA GLU A 149 -1.37 21.68 -3.96
C GLU A 149 -1.40 20.34 -4.70
N GLY A 150 -1.12 20.35 -6.01
CA GLY A 150 -1.01 19.15 -6.82
C GLY A 150 0.06 18.20 -6.31
N LEU A 151 1.25 18.72 -6.01
CA LEU A 151 2.35 17.95 -5.44
C LEU A 151 1.97 17.34 -4.09
N ARG A 152 1.41 18.14 -3.18
CA ARG A 152 0.95 17.67 -1.87
C ARG A 152 -0.12 16.58 -1.99
N SER A 153 -1.08 16.75 -2.91
CA SER A 153 -2.12 15.77 -3.17
C SER A 153 -1.55 14.45 -3.71
N GLY A 154 -0.61 14.52 -4.64
CA GLY A 154 0.08 13.34 -5.18
C GLY A 154 0.90 12.59 -4.11
N LEU A 155 1.62 13.33 -3.28
CA LEU A 155 2.39 12.75 -2.17
C LEU A 155 1.52 12.20 -1.06
N SER A 156 0.34 12.78 -0.81
CA SER A 156 -0.55 12.38 0.28
C SER A 156 -0.92 10.90 0.22
N ALA A 157 -1.18 10.38 -0.97
CA ALA A 157 -1.53 8.97 -1.15
C ALA A 157 -0.42 8.00 -0.74
N LYS A 158 0.83 8.45 -0.68
CA LYS A 158 1.98 7.63 -0.26
C LYS A 158 2.51 8.03 1.11
N VAL A 159 2.82 9.31 1.30
CA VAL A 159 3.44 9.81 2.54
C VAL A 159 2.44 9.81 3.69
N ASN A 160 1.32 10.51 3.55
CA ASN A 160 0.36 10.64 4.65
C ASN A 160 -0.25 9.29 5.01
N VAL A 161 -0.66 8.49 4.01
CA VAL A 161 -1.19 7.15 4.26
C VAL A 161 -0.18 6.29 5.01
N SER A 162 1.10 6.30 4.61
CA SER A 162 2.14 5.51 5.30
C SER A 162 2.33 5.93 6.75
N VAL A 163 2.32 7.23 7.02
CA VAL A 163 2.41 7.77 8.39
C VAL A 163 1.19 7.35 9.23
N ARG A 164 -0.03 7.50 8.68
CA ARG A 164 -1.26 7.10 9.38
C ARG A 164 -1.34 5.59 9.61
N MET A 165 -0.90 4.79 8.65
CA MET A 165 -0.78 3.34 8.86
C MET A 165 0.13 3.01 10.04
N ALA A 166 1.30 3.65 10.12
CA ALA A 166 2.23 3.43 11.23
C ALA A 166 1.60 3.82 12.58
N GLN A 167 0.85 4.91 12.63
CA GLN A 167 0.19 5.40 13.86
C GLN A 167 -0.97 4.49 14.30
N VAL A 168 -1.87 4.16 13.37
CA VAL A 168 -3.11 3.44 13.68
C VAL A 168 -2.85 1.96 13.97
N PHE A 169 -1.93 1.32 13.24
CA PHE A 169 -1.65 -0.11 13.38
C PHE A 169 -0.44 -0.43 14.27
N GLN A 170 0.18 0.56 14.94
CA GLN A 170 1.41 0.37 15.72
C GLN A 170 1.31 -0.70 16.83
N ASN A 171 0.13 -0.90 17.40
CA ASN A 171 -0.11 -1.86 18.48
C ASN A 171 -0.68 -3.20 18.01
N GLU A 172 -0.90 -3.36 16.68
CA GLU A 172 -1.33 -4.64 16.15
C GLU A 172 -0.14 -5.59 15.95
N PRO A 173 -0.24 -6.84 16.38
CA PRO A 173 0.81 -7.83 16.17
C PRO A 173 0.76 -8.35 14.73
N LEU A 174 1.10 -7.46 13.78
CA LEU A 174 1.10 -7.75 12.35
C LEU A 174 2.20 -8.75 12.01
N ASP A 175 1.90 -9.69 11.13
CA ASP A 175 2.91 -10.58 10.55
C ASP A 175 3.76 -9.85 9.49
N PHE A 176 3.18 -8.85 8.80
CA PHE A 176 3.87 -7.96 7.84
C PHE A 176 3.11 -6.67 7.53
N VAL A 177 3.85 -5.71 6.99
CA VAL A 177 3.32 -4.55 6.27
C VAL A 177 3.90 -4.55 4.88
N LEU A 178 3.06 -4.41 3.84
CA LEU A 178 3.47 -4.41 2.43
C LEU A 178 3.12 -3.09 1.77
N PHE A 179 4.09 -2.49 1.09
CA PHE A 179 3.91 -1.29 0.28
C PHE A 179 4.12 -1.61 -1.19
N PHE A 180 3.09 -1.44 -2.00
CA PHE A 180 3.27 -1.41 -3.45
C PHE A 180 3.87 -0.07 -3.86
N SER A 181 5.03 -0.11 -4.45
CA SER A 181 5.79 1.05 -4.89
C SER A 181 6.25 0.87 -6.34
N SER A 182 6.97 1.86 -6.86
CA SER A 182 7.58 1.87 -8.19
C SER A 182 9.07 2.22 -8.07
N ILE A 183 9.84 1.87 -9.08
CA ILE A 183 11.26 2.19 -9.25
C ILE A 183 11.44 3.25 -10.33
#